data_8314cb5eb5c4f6e9fc12d0214eef03a7
#
_entry.id   8314cb5eb5c4f6e9fc12d0214eef03a7
#
_cell.length_a   1.000
_cell.length_b   1.000
_cell.length_c   1.000
_cell.angle_alpha   90.00
_cell.angle_beta   90.00
_cell.angle_gamma   90.00
#
_symmetry.space_group_name_H-M   'P 1'
#
loop_
_entity.id
_entity.type
_entity.pdbx_description
1 polymer ?
#
loop_
_entity_poly.entity_id
_entity_poly.type
_entity_poly.pdbx_seq_one_letter_code
_entity_poly.pdbx_strand_id
1 'polypeptide(L)'
;MFRVYGYLRASTEEQDATRAKAELEKFTEQLGFGVAHWFIENESGAKLHRPELFRLLDIAMPGDVLLVEQIDRLSRLKSEDWEKLKRLINDKNIRIVSLDLPSSFALMRNADEFTERILSSINSMMLDFLAAFARKNYEERRRMQAQGVAKAKIEGKYKG
;
A
#
# COMPACT_ATOMS: atom_id res chain seq x y z
N MET A 1 0.34 16.02 -17.14
CA MET A 1 0.27 14.57 -17.40
C MET A 1 0.98 13.83 -16.28
N PHE A 2 0.36 12.82 -15.69
CA PHE A 2 0.96 12.06 -14.60
C PHE A 2 1.63 10.78 -15.10
N ARG A 3 2.57 10.25 -14.33
CA ARG A 3 3.19 8.96 -14.55
C ARG A 3 2.68 7.96 -13.52
N VAL A 4 2.63 6.70 -13.91
CA VAL A 4 2.22 5.61 -13.02
C VAL A 4 3.45 4.78 -12.66
N TYR A 5 3.70 4.64 -11.37
CA TYR A 5 4.78 3.80 -10.84
C TYR A 5 4.18 2.62 -10.09
N GLY A 6 4.60 1.42 -10.43
CA GLY A 6 4.16 0.22 -9.73
C GLY A 6 5.06 -0.09 -8.55
N TYR A 7 4.46 -0.39 -7.40
CA TYR A 7 5.18 -0.81 -6.22
C TYR A 7 4.72 -2.20 -5.80
N LEU A 8 5.67 -3.13 -5.73
CA LEU A 8 5.42 -4.53 -5.40
C LEU A 8 6.22 -4.91 -4.17
N ARG A 9 5.60 -5.67 -3.28
CA ARG A 9 6.27 -6.25 -2.12
C ARG A 9 6.07 -7.75 -2.10
N ALA A 10 7.18 -8.47 -2.01
CA ALA A 10 7.18 -9.91 -1.82
C ALA A 10 7.99 -10.23 -0.57
N SER A 11 7.38 -10.94 0.37
CA SER A 11 8.05 -11.33 1.61
C SER A 11 9.01 -12.51 1.42
N THR A 12 8.84 -13.33 0.38
CA THR A 12 9.60 -14.57 0.25
C THR A 12 9.97 -15.02 -1.16
N GLU A 13 9.24 -14.65 -2.23
CA GLU A 13 9.54 -15.23 -3.56
C GLU A 13 9.21 -14.31 -4.72
N GLU A 14 10.01 -14.44 -5.80
CA GLU A 14 9.83 -13.74 -7.06
C GLU A 14 8.46 -14.02 -7.71
N GLN A 15 7.87 -15.19 -7.45
CA GLN A 15 6.60 -15.60 -8.06
C GLN A 15 5.45 -14.69 -7.67
N ASP A 16 5.36 -14.28 -6.40
CA ASP A 16 4.29 -13.38 -5.93
C ASP A 16 4.41 -12.00 -6.54
N ALA A 17 5.64 -11.49 -6.66
CA ALA A 17 5.89 -10.21 -7.31
C ALA A 17 5.55 -10.26 -8.80
N THR A 18 5.88 -11.35 -9.48
CA THR A 18 5.58 -11.54 -10.91
C THR A 18 4.06 -11.60 -11.16
N ARG A 19 3.33 -12.32 -10.31
CA ARG A 19 1.88 -12.41 -10.39
C ARG A 19 1.24 -11.03 -10.20
N ALA A 20 1.62 -10.33 -9.14
CA ALA A 20 1.10 -9.00 -8.83
C ALA A 20 1.41 -8.01 -9.96
N LYS A 21 2.61 -8.06 -10.51
CA LYS A 21 3.00 -7.23 -11.64
C LYS A 21 2.09 -7.45 -12.84
N ALA A 22 1.82 -8.71 -13.19
CA ALA A 22 0.95 -9.06 -14.31
C ALA A 22 -0.47 -8.52 -14.11
N GLU A 23 -1.01 -8.62 -12.90
CA GLU A 23 -2.34 -8.09 -12.58
C GLU A 23 -2.39 -6.57 -12.68
N LEU A 24 -1.36 -5.88 -12.21
CA LEU A 24 -1.28 -4.42 -12.29
C LEU A 24 -1.09 -3.94 -13.73
N GLU A 25 -0.31 -4.65 -14.53
CA GLU A 25 -0.17 -4.34 -15.96
C GLU A 25 -1.51 -4.45 -16.69
N LYS A 26 -2.24 -5.53 -16.44
CA LYS A 26 -3.56 -5.73 -17.01
C LYS A 26 -4.51 -4.61 -16.62
N PHE A 27 -4.49 -4.21 -15.36
CA PHE A 27 -5.32 -3.12 -14.85
C PHE A 27 -5.02 -1.80 -15.56
N THR A 28 -3.75 -1.42 -15.67
CA THR A 28 -3.37 -0.17 -16.33
C THR A 28 -3.68 -0.18 -17.81
N GLU A 29 -3.47 -1.31 -18.50
CA GLU A 29 -3.81 -1.46 -19.91
C GLU A 29 -5.30 -1.26 -20.17
N GLN A 30 -6.15 -1.79 -19.31
CA GLN A 30 -7.60 -1.62 -19.42
C GLN A 30 -8.02 -0.16 -19.29
N LEU A 31 -7.28 0.65 -18.56
CA LEU A 31 -7.54 2.08 -18.38
C LEU A 31 -6.80 2.94 -19.41
N GLY A 32 -5.99 2.35 -20.26
CA GLY A 32 -5.23 3.09 -21.28
C GLY A 32 -3.96 3.74 -20.80
N PHE A 33 -3.40 3.26 -19.67
CA PHE A 33 -2.15 3.78 -19.11
C PHE A 33 -1.03 2.75 -19.19
N GLY A 34 0.20 3.22 -19.15
CA GLY A 34 1.38 2.37 -19.01
C GLY A 34 2.09 2.65 -17.70
N VAL A 35 2.74 1.62 -17.15
CA VAL A 35 3.57 1.78 -15.95
C VAL A 35 4.97 2.24 -16.38
N ALA A 36 5.40 3.39 -15.85
CA ALA A 36 6.67 3.98 -16.21
C ALA A 36 7.86 3.21 -15.65
N HIS A 37 7.72 2.69 -14.42
CA HIS A 37 8.77 1.89 -13.79
C HIS A 37 8.18 1.04 -12.67
N TRP A 38 8.81 -0.10 -12.40
CA TRP A 38 8.43 -1.03 -11.33
C TRP A 38 9.47 -0.99 -10.22
N PHE A 39 9.00 -0.84 -8.99
CA PHE A 39 9.82 -0.87 -7.78
C PHE A 39 9.44 -2.11 -6.98
N ILE A 40 10.37 -3.03 -6.82
CA ILE A 40 10.12 -4.33 -6.18
C ILE A 40 10.89 -4.40 -4.86
N GLU A 41 10.15 -4.59 -3.79
CA GLU A 41 10.65 -4.66 -2.42
C GLU A 41 10.59 -6.09 -1.89
N ASN A 42 11.69 -6.59 -1.32
CA ASN A 42 11.78 -7.95 -0.78
C ASN A 42 11.88 -7.95 0.75
N GLU A 43 11.08 -7.13 1.42
CA GLU A 43 11.14 -7.01 2.87
C GLU A 43 9.78 -7.18 3.55
N SER A 44 9.81 -7.44 4.88
CA SER A 44 8.60 -7.55 5.68
C SER A 44 7.78 -6.27 5.67
N GLY A 45 6.46 -6.39 5.53
CA GLY A 45 5.53 -5.27 5.51
C GLY A 45 5.46 -4.45 6.80
N ALA A 46 5.94 -5.00 7.92
CA ALA A 46 5.84 -4.35 9.23
C ALA A 46 6.99 -3.39 9.54
N LYS A 47 8.00 -3.32 8.68
CA LYS A 47 9.17 -2.44 8.89
C LYS A 47 9.13 -1.25 7.95
N LEU A 48 9.53 -0.08 8.44
CA LEU A 48 9.61 1.13 7.63
C LEU A 48 10.78 1.10 6.64
N HIS A 49 11.79 0.27 6.88
CA HIS A 49 12.92 0.16 5.98
C HIS A 49 12.48 -0.42 4.63
N ARG A 50 12.24 0.46 3.67
CA ARG A 50 11.75 0.12 2.33
C ARG A 50 12.51 0.92 1.28
N PRO A 51 13.74 0.54 0.93
CA PRO A 51 14.58 1.34 0.03
C PRO A 51 13.94 1.59 -1.32
N GLU A 52 13.24 0.64 -1.90
CA GLU A 52 12.60 0.81 -3.20
C GLU A 52 11.41 1.78 -3.13
N LEU A 53 10.65 1.75 -2.04
CA LEU A 53 9.55 2.71 -1.84
C LEU A 53 10.09 4.14 -1.74
N PHE A 54 11.13 4.36 -0.96
CA PHE A 54 11.74 5.69 -0.83
C PHE A 54 12.38 6.16 -2.12
N ARG A 55 12.95 5.26 -2.89
CA ARG A 55 13.48 5.56 -4.22
C ARG A 55 12.38 6.02 -5.17
N LEU A 56 11.21 5.36 -5.15
CA LEU A 56 10.03 5.78 -5.90
C LEU A 56 9.60 7.19 -5.49
N LEU A 57 9.51 7.44 -4.19
CA LEU A 57 9.11 8.74 -3.66
C LEU A 57 10.09 9.85 -4.08
N ASP A 58 11.37 9.55 -4.18
CA ASP A 58 12.38 10.51 -4.63
C ASP A 58 12.22 10.88 -6.11
N ILE A 59 11.85 9.91 -6.93
CA ILE A 59 11.72 10.10 -8.38
C ILE A 59 10.39 10.72 -8.77
N ALA A 60 9.31 10.36 -8.06
CA ALA A 60 7.96 10.78 -8.40
C ALA A 60 7.77 12.29 -8.29
N MET A 61 7.03 12.84 -9.23
CA MET A 61 6.68 14.26 -9.27
C MET A 61 5.24 14.44 -8.75
N PRO A 62 4.89 15.66 -8.30
CA PRO A 62 3.53 15.93 -7.85
C PRO A 62 2.48 15.53 -8.89
N GLY A 63 1.45 14.83 -8.44
CA GLY A 63 0.40 14.30 -9.29
C GLY A 63 0.66 12.90 -9.85
N ASP A 64 1.86 12.38 -9.71
CA ASP A 64 2.16 11.01 -10.14
C ASP A 64 1.44 9.99 -9.27
N VAL A 65 1.24 8.79 -9.82
CA VAL A 65 0.49 7.71 -9.19
C VAL A 65 1.42 6.61 -8.69
N LEU A 66 1.26 6.25 -7.43
CA LEU A 66 1.85 5.05 -6.85
C LEU A 66 0.77 3.96 -6.87
N LEU A 67 1.00 2.93 -7.66
CA LEU A 67 0.04 1.85 -7.89
C LEU A 67 0.45 0.60 -7.12
N VAL A 68 -0.47 0.07 -6.31
CA VAL A 68 -0.25 -1.14 -5.51
C VAL A 68 -1.39 -2.13 -5.70
N GLU A 69 -1.11 -3.40 -5.48
CA GLU A 69 -2.12 -4.46 -5.52
C GLU A 69 -3.08 -4.35 -4.33
N GLN A 70 -2.52 -4.14 -3.14
CA GLN A 70 -3.27 -4.04 -1.89
C GLN A 70 -2.70 -2.93 -1.03
N ILE A 71 -3.57 -2.20 -0.35
CA ILE A 71 -3.14 -1.08 0.49
C ILE A 71 -2.26 -1.53 1.65
N ASP A 72 -2.40 -2.77 2.12
CA ASP A 72 -1.57 -3.29 3.20
C ASP A 72 -0.10 -3.45 2.80
N ARG A 73 0.22 -3.42 1.51
CA ARG A 73 1.60 -3.35 1.04
C ARG A 73 2.31 -2.08 1.49
N LEU A 74 1.54 -1.03 1.79
CA LEU A 74 2.06 0.25 2.28
C LEU A 74 1.78 0.46 3.76
N SER A 75 0.62 0.03 4.25
CA SER A 75 0.08 0.39 5.56
C SER A 75 0.36 -0.61 6.68
N ARG A 76 1.04 -1.72 6.39
CA ARG A 76 1.35 -2.76 7.38
C ARG A 76 2.50 -2.32 8.30
N LEU A 77 2.34 -1.16 8.90
CA LEU A 77 3.31 -0.51 9.75
C LEU A 77 2.66 -0.18 11.10
N LYS A 78 3.49 0.10 12.10
CA LYS A 78 3.01 0.73 13.33
C LYS A 78 2.39 2.08 12.98
N SER A 79 1.42 2.52 13.76
CA SER A 79 0.70 3.77 13.51
C SER A 79 1.65 4.96 13.31
N GLU A 80 2.72 5.05 14.10
CA GLU A 80 3.70 6.12 14.02
C GLU A 80 4.46 6.11 12.68
N ASP A 81 4.87 4.93 12.23
CA ASP A 81 5.60 4.78 10.97
C ASP A 81 4.69 5.05 9.77
N TRP A 82 3.45 4.63 9.85
CA TRP A 82 2.45 4.93 8.82
C TRP A 82 2.22 6.43 8.70
N GLU A 83 2.10 7.15 9.82
CA GLU A 83 1.91 8.59 9.82
C GLU A 83 3.07 9.32 9.12
N LYS A 84 4.31 8.88 9.36
CA LYS A 84 5.48 9.44 8.68
C LYS A 84 5.43 9.21 7.17
N LEU A 85 5.13 7.98 6.76
CA LEU A 85 5.06 7.62 5.35
C LEU A 85 3.95 8.38 4.65
N LYS A 86 2.77 8.45 5.26
CA LYS A 86 1.63 9.18 4.74
C LYS A 86 1.97 10.67 4.56
N ARG A 87 2.66 11.25 5.54
CA ARG A 87 3.06 12.66 5.46
C ARG A 87 3.99 12.92 4.28
N LEU A 88 4.96 12.04 4.05
CA LEU A 88 5.85 12.13 2.90
C LEU A 88 5.09 12.03 1.57
N ILE A 89 4.16 11.11 1.48
CA ILE A 89 3.32 10.94 0.29
C ILE A 89 2.49 12.19 0.03
N ASN A 90 1.86 12.73 1.07
CA ASN A 90 1.04 13.93 0.95
C ASN A 90 1.88 15.17 0.61
N ASP A 91 3.05 15.34 1.23
CA ASP A 91 3.92 16.48 0.98
C ASP A 91 4.40 16.52 -0.48
N LYS A 92 4.63 15.37 -1.07
CA LYS A 92 4.97 15.25 -2.48
C LYS A 92 3.78 15.25 -3.41
N ASN A 93 2.57 15.26 -2.87
CA ASN A 93 1.32 15.20 -3.62
C ASN A 93 1.25 14.00 -4.57
N ILE A 94 1.62 12.83 -4.07
CA ILE A 94 1.56 11.58 -4.81
C ILE A 94 0.20 10.93 -4.56
N ARG A 95 -0.43 10.44 -5.63
CA ARG A 95 -1.71 9.76 -5.55
C ARG A 95 -1.51 8.27 -5.37
N ILE A 96 -2.25 7.67 -4.44
CA ILE A 96 -2.19 6.23 -4.21
C ILE A 96 -3.40 5.57 -4.85
N VAL A 97 -3.13 4.57 -5.70
CA VAL A 97 -4.16 3.77 -6.34
C VAL A 97 -3.92 2.31 -5.97
N SER A 98 -4.94 1.64 -5.48
CA SER A 98 -4.86 0.25 -5.07
C SER A 98 -5.97 -0.58 -5.72
N LEU A 99 -5.63 -1.79 -6.18
CA LEU A 99 -6.61 -2.68 -6.80
C LEU A 99 -7.72 -3.10 -5.84
N ASP A 100 -7.42 -3.21 -4.56
CA ASP A 100 -8.42 -3.55 -3.54
C ASP A 100 -9.29 -2.37 -3.11
N LEU A 101 -9.05 -1.19 -3.69
CA LEU A 101 -9.84 0.00 -3.43
C LEU A 101 -10.29 0.65 -4.74
N PRO A 102 -11.41 0.16 -5.34
CA PRO A 102 -11.89 0.70 -6.62
C PRO A 102 -12.17 2.20 -6.63
N SER A 103 -12.55 2.79 -5.49
CA SER A 103 -12.76 4.23 -5.38
C SER A 103 -11.48 5.04 -5.66
N SER A 104 -10.29 4.45 -5.46
CA SER A 104 -9.03 5.12 -5.77
C SER A 104 -8.77 5.25 -7.27
N PHE A 105 -9.46 4.48 -8.12
CA PHE A 105 -9.26 4.50 -9.56
C PHE A 105 -9.58 5.87 -10.17
N ALA A 106 -10.49 6.63 -9.54
CA ALA A 106 -10.83 7.98 -9.97
C ALA A 106 -9.63 8.94 -9.90
N LEU A 107 -8.60 8.61 -9.14
CA LEU A 107 -7.37 9.41 -9.03
C LEU A 107 -6.46 9.30 -10.26
N MET A 108 -6.68 8.30 -11.11
CA MET A 108 -5.91 8.09 -12.34
C MET A 108 -6.51 8.91 -13.46
N ARG A 109 -6.47 10.23 -13.32
CA ARG A 109 -6.94 11.16 -14.34
C ARG A 109 -6.27 12.51 -14.18
N ASN A 110 -6.21 13.26 -15.26
CA ASN A 110 -5.81 14.65 -15.21
C ASN A 110 -7.03 15.49 -14.81
N ALA A 111 -6.82 16.46 -13.94
CA ALA A 111 -7.87 17.30 -13.41
C ALA A 111 -7.35 18.73 -13.26
N ASP A 112 -8.27 19.70 -13.16
CA ASP A 112 -7.91 21.08 -12.86
C ASP A 112 -7.43 21.20 -11.41
N GLU A 113 -6.82 22.33 -11.06
CA GLU A 113 -6.24 22.55 -9.74
C GLU A 113 -7.24 22.35 -8.60
N PHE A 114 -8.45 22.85 -8.76
CA PHE A 114 -9.48 22.72 -7.74
C PHE A 114 -9.90 21.26 -7.54
N THR A 115 -10.16 20.56 -8.64
CA THR A 115 -10.54 19.13 -8.60
C THR A 115 -9.40 18.29 -8.03
N GLU A 116 -8.14 18.60 -8.38
CA GLU A 116 -6.98 17.90 -7.81
C GLU A 116 -6.90 18.04 -6.29
N ARG A 117 -7.18 19.24 -5.77
CA ARG A 117 -7.20 19.45 -4.31
C ARG A 117 -8.25 18.60 -3.62
N ILE A 118 -9.44 18.52 -4.21
CA ILE A 118 -10.52 17.67 -3.67
C ILE A 118 -10.11 16.21 -3.72
N LEU A 119 -9.58 15.73 -4.84
CA LEU A 119 -9.13 14.35 -5.00
C LEU A 119 -8.01 14.01 -4.03
N SER A 120 -7.06 14.90 -3.80
CA SER A 120 -5.99 14.71 -2.82
C SER A 120 -6.53 14.55 -1.41
N SER A 121 -7.50 15.37 -1.03
CA SER A 121 -8.15 15.30 0.29
C SER A 121 -8.89 13.97 0.48
N ILE A 122 -9.63 13.55 -0.52
CA ILE A 122 -10.34 12.27 -0.52
C ILE A 122 -9.34 11.11 -0.46
N ASN A 123 -8.27 11.18 -1.24
CA ASN A 123 -7.20 10.17 -1.25
C ASN A 123 -6.61 10.00 0.15
N SER A 124 -6.25 11.11 0.78
CA SER A 124 -5.66 11.11 2.13
C SER A 124 -6.62 10.48 3.16
N MET A 125 -7.87 10.86 3.12
CA MET A 125 -8.90 10.33 4.03
C MET A 125 -9.12 8.83 3.82
N MET A 126 -9.21 8.37 2.57
CA MET A 126 -9.39 6.96 2.25
C MET A 126 -8.19 6.12 2.69
N LEU A 127 -6.98 6.63 2.51
CA LEU A 127 -5.77 5.94 2.94
C LEU A 127 -5.73 5.77 4.45
N ASP A 128 -6.08 6.81 5.20
CA ASP A 128 -6.15 6.74 6.66
C ASP A 128 -7.14 5.69 7.13
N PHE A 129 -8.32 5.70 6.52
CA PHE A 129 -9.37 4.75 6.88
C PHE A 129 -8.91 3.31 6.64
N LEU A 130 -8.35 3.04 5.46
CA LEU A 130 -7.90 1.69 5.10
C LEU A 130 -6.72 1.24 5.94
N ALA A 131 -5.78 2.13 6.21
CA ALA A 131 -4.63 1.81 7.04
C ALA A 131 -5.05 1.46 8.47
N ALA A 132 -5.97 2.25 9.04
CA ALA A 132 -6.52 1.98 10.36
C ALA A 132 -7.24 0.63 10.41
N PHE A 133 -8.03 0.33 9.37
CA PHE A 133 -8.77 -0.93 9.27
C PHE A 133 -7.83 -2.12 9.13
N ALA A 134 -6.83 -2.03 8.27
CA ALA A 134 -5.82 -3.07 8.07
C ALA A 134 -5.03 -3.32 9.35
N ARG A 135 -4.67 -2.25 10.06
CA ARG A 135 -3.95 -2.34 11.34
C ARG A 135 -4.79 -3.03 12.40
N LYS A 136 -6.05 -2.67 12.50
CA LYS A 136 -6.98 -3.29 13.44
C LYS A 136 -7.08 -4.80 13.19
N ASN A 137 -7.26 -5.21 11.94
CA ASN A 137 -7.34 -6.63 11.58
C ASN A 137 -6.05 -7.38 11.95
N TYR A 138 -4.89 -6.78 11.73
CA TYR A 138 -3.61 -7.37 12.08
C TYR A 138 -3.49 -7.56 13.60
N GLU A 139 -3.85 -6.56 14.38
CA GLU A 139 -3.81 -6.62 15.84
C GLU A 139 -4.81 -7.65 16.40
N GLU A 140 -6.00 -7.73 15.83
CA GLU A 140 -6.98 -8.73 16.21
C GLU A 140 -6.50 -10.16 15.93
N ARG A 141 -5.88 -10.41 14.78
CA ARG A 141 -5.30 -11.72 14.47
C ARG A 141 -4.22 -12.10 15.48
N ARG A 142 -3.35 -11.17 15.84
CA ARG A 142 -2.30 -11.42 16.83
C ARG A 142 -2.90 -11.75 18.19
N ARG A 143 -3.92 -11.01 18.60
CA ARG A 143 -4.61 -11.24 19.87
C ARG A 143 -5.28 -12.60 19.89
N MET A 144 -6.00 -12.97 18.84
CA MET A 144 -6.65 -14.27 18.72
C MET A 144 -5.65 -15.42 18.74
N GLN A 145 -4.51 -15.25 18.08
CA GLN A 145 -3.44 -16.23 18.09
C GLN A 145 -2.87 -16.41 19.51
N ALA A 146 -2.62 -15.32 20.22
CA ALA A 146 -2.14 -15.35 21.60
C ALA A 146 -3.15 -16.03 22.53
N GLN A 147 -4.46 -15.76 22.37
CA GLN A 147 -5.52 -16.41 23.12
C GLN A 147 -5.59 -17.89 22.81
N GLY A 148 -5.43 -18.29 21.55
CA GLY A 148 -5.38 -19.69 21.15
C GLY A 148 -4.22 -20.44 21.78
N VAL A 149 -3.04 -19.85 21.82
CA VAL A 149 -1.86 -20.44 22.48
C VAL A 149 -2.09 -20.58 23.98
N ALA A 150 -2.61 -19.54 24.63
CA ALA A 150 -2.92 -19.59 26.06
C ALA A 150 -3.93 -20.69 26.39
N LYS A 151 -4.98 -20.82 25.60
CA LYS A 151 -6.01 -21.89 25.75
C LYS A 151 -5.38 -23.27 25.57
N ALA A 152 -4.52 -23.45 24.56
CA ALA A 152 -3.82 -24.71 24.31
C ALA A 152 -2.93 -25.12 25.48
N LYS A 153 -2.25 -24.16 26.12
CA LYS A 153 -1.42 -24.41 27.31
C LYS A 153 -2.28 -24.88 28.49
N ILE A 154 -3.42 -24.23 28.73
CA ILE A 154 -4.38 -24.61 29.79
C ILE A 154 -4.90 -26.02 29.57
N GLU A 155 -5.19 -26.38 28.31
CA GLU A 155 -5.69 -27.72 27.96
C GLU A 155 -4.58 -28.78 27.88
N GLY A 156 -3.32 -28.42 28.11
CA GLY A 156 -2.20 -29.35 28.05
C GLY A 156 -1.78 -29.77 26.65
N LYS A 157 -2.28 -29.09 25.62
CA LYS A 157 -1.98 -29.37 24.22
C LYS A 157 -0.68 -28.72 23.74
N TYR A 158 -0.17 -27.78 24.49
CA TYR A 158 1.01 -26.98 24.13
C TYR A 158 2.11 -27.23 25.15
N LYS A 159 3.24 -27.77 24.68
CA LYS A 159 4.41 -28.02 25.51
C LYS A 159 5.42 -26.90 25.28
N GLY A 160 5.61 -26.05 26.25
CA GLY A 160 6.60 -24.99 26.11
C GLY A 160 6.51 -23.93 27.15
#